data_db545f9f058e18d43802c946ba205923
#
_entry.id   db545f9f058e18d43802c946ba205923
#
_cell.length_a   1.000
_cell.length_b   1.000
_cell.length_c   1.000
_cell.angle_alpha   90.00
_cell.angle_beta   90.00
_cell.angle_gamma   90.00
#
_symmetry.space_group_name_H-M   'P 1'
#
loop_
_entity.id
_entity.type
_entity.pdbx_description
1 polymer ?
#
loop_
_entity_poly.entity_id
_entity_poly.type
_entity_poly.pdbx_seq_one_letter_code
_entity_poly.pdbx_strand_id
1 'polypeptide(L)'
;AVLEGVAFAFADCRAALAEAGASPGRALAIGGGSRSRKWLAIISNTLNIPIDVPEEGDFGAGLGAARLGLIAATGADPFAVCTQPTIRQTIEPDSSLVPAYAAAYATYKKLYPAIKEAMPR
;
A
#
# COMPACT_ATOMS: atom_id res chain seq x y z
N ALA A 1 -17.23 3.44 2.82
CA ALA A 1 -17.45 2.28 1.93
C ALA A 1 -16.44 2.22 0.78
N VAL A 2 -16.36 3.21 -0.16
CA VAL A 2 -15.51 3.08 -1.36
C VAL A 2 -14.02 2.97 -1.00
N LEU A 3 -13.50 3.89 -0.20
CA LEU A 3 -12.09 3.88 0.22
C LEU A 3 -11.73 2.60 1.00
N GLU A 4 -12.61 2.16 1.87
CA GLU A 4 -12.42 0.92 2.62
C GLU A 4 -12.37 -0.31 1.70
N GLY A 5 -13.24 -0.37 0.68
CA GLY A 5 -13.22 -1.44 -0.31
C GLY A 5 -11.87 -1.55 -1.04
N VAL A 6 -11.28 -0.41 -1.43
CA VAL A 6 -9.94 -0.39 -2.04
C VAL A 6 -8.87 -0.80 -1.02
N ALA A 7 -8.99 -0.38 0.25
CA ALA A 7 -8.06 -0.81 1.29
C ALA A 7 -8.14 -2.32 1.55
N PHE A 8 -9.34 -2.91 1.48
CA PHE A 8 -9.52 -4.36 1.59
C PHE A 8 -8.89 -5.12 0.41
N ALA A 9 -8.92 -4.56 -0.80
CA ALA A 9 -8.18 -5.13 -1.93
C ALA A 9 -6.66 -5.12 -1.69
N PHE A 10 -6.11 -4.08 -1.03
CA PHE A 10 -4.70 -4.11 -0.59
C PHE A 10 -4.45 -5.19 0.46
N ALA A 11 -5.42 -5.48 1.33
CA ALA A 11 -5.29 -6.59 2.28
C ALA A 11 -5.25 -7.95 1.56
N ASP A 12 -6.03 -8.15 0.48
CA ASP A 12 -5.93 -9.34 -0.37
C ASP A 12 -4.55 -9.44 -1.04
N CYS A 13 -4.02 -8.34 -1.58
CA CYS A 13 -2.66 -8.31 -2.13
C CYS A 13 -1.60 -8.68 -1.08
N ARG A 14 -1.73 -8.14 0.15
CA ARG A 14 -0.81 -8.48 1.24
C ARG A 14 -0.90 -9.96 1.64
N ALA A 15 -2.11 -10.54 1.66
CA ALA A 15 -2.29 -11.96 1.93
C ALA A 15 -1.60 -12.83 0.86
N ALA A 16 -1.75 -12.48 -0.43
CA ALA A 16 -1.07 -13.17 -1.52
C ALA A 16 0.46 -13.06 -1.44
N LEU A 17 0.99 -11.90 -1.04
CA LEU A 17 2.42 -11.73 -0.78
C LEU A 17 2.90 -12.64 0.37
N ALA A 18 2.12 -12.74 1.44
CA ALA A 18 2.44 -13.60 2.57
C ALA A 18 2.47 -15.08 2.18
N GLU A 19 1.54 -15.53 1.35
CA GLU A 19 1.53 -16.89 0.76
C GLU A 19 2.77 -17.14 -0.11
N ALA A 20 3.29 -16.12 -0.79
CA ALA A 20 4.53 -16.16 -1.54
C ALA A 20 5.80 -16.04 -0.67
N GLY A 21 5.66 -15.98 0.65
CA GLY A 21 6.78 -15.88 1.60
C GLY A 21 7.26 -14.47 1.89
N ALA A 22 6.57 -13.43 1.40
CA ALA A 22 6.90 -12.03 1.66
C ALA A 22 5.92 -11.42 2.68
N SER A 23 6.44 -10.95 3.82
CA SER A 23 5.63 -10.38 4.90
C SER A 23 6.08 -8.94 5.21
N PRO A 24 5.68 -7.96 4.39
CA PRO A 24 6.09 -6.57 4.61
C PRO A 24 5.53 -6.05 5.93
N GLY A 25 6.42 -5.53 6.80
CA GLY A 25 6.07 -4.94 8.09
C GLY A 25 5.74 -3.45 8.02
N ARG A 26 5.97 -2.79 6.87
CA ARG A 26 5.58 -1.40 6.58
C ARG A 26 5.40 -1.17 5.09
N ALA A 27 4.73 -0.11 4.71
CA ALA A 27 4.54 0.25 3.32
C ALA A 27 4.88 1.73 3.06
N LEU A 28 5.28 2.03 1.83
CA LEU A 28 5.57 3.38 1.38
C LEU A 28 4.41 3.89 0.54
N ALA A 29 3.83 5.03 0.91
CA ALA A 29 2.75 5.67 0.16
C ALA A 29 3.31 6.67 -0.84
N ILE A 30 3.08 6.43 -2.13
CA ILE A 30 3.51 7.28 -3.24
C ILE A 30 2.33 7.69 -4.12
N GLY A 31 2.52 8.75 -4.90
CA GLY A 31 1.51 9.28 -5.81
C GLY A 31 0.45 10.14 -5.11
N GLY A 32 -0.53 10.63 -5.87
CA GLY A 32 -1.50 11.62 -5.40
C GLY A 32 -2.33 11.20 -4.18
N GLY A 33 -2.60 9.91 -4.02
CA GLY A 33 -3.30 9.36 -2.84
C GLY A 33 -2.56 9.54 -1.51
N SER A 34 -1.23 9.68 -1.54
CA SER A 34 -0.40 9.89 -0.35
C SER A 34 -0.67 11.23 0.35
N ARG A 35 -1.32 12.17 -0.32
CA ARG A 35 -1.71 13.47 0.25
C ARG A 35 -2.90 13.38 1.21
N SER A 36 -3.68 12.32 1.16
CA SER A 36 -4.87 12.16 2.01
C SER A 36 -4.52 11.37 3.27
N ARG A 37 -4.28 12.09 4.38
CA ARG A 37 -4.03 11.46 5.69
C ARG A 37 -5.15 10.49 6.09
N LYS A 38 -6.41 10.85 5.82
CA LYS A 38 -7.57 9.98 6.10
C LYS A 38 -7.51 8.68 5.32
N TRP A 39 -7.13 8.75 4.05
CA TRP A 39 -6.95 7.58 3.20
C TRP A 39 -5.84 6.66 3.71
N LEU A 40 -4.70 7.24 4.04
CA LEU A 40 -3.56 6.49 4.59
C LEU A 40 -3.88 5.84 5.95
N ALA A 41 -4.67 6.52 6.81
CA ALA A 41 -5.13 5.94 8.07
C ALA A 41 -6.05 4.72 7.85
N ILE A 42 -6.96 4.78 6.86
CA ILE A 42 -7.80 3.63 6.47
C ILE A 42 -6.93 2.46 6.03
N ILE A 43 -5.92 2.71 5.19
CA ILE A 43 -4.99 1.67 4.71
C ILE A 43 -4.19 1.09 5.88
N SER A 44 -3.61 1.96 6.72
CA SER A 44 -2.80 1.55 7.87
C SER A 44 -3.60 0.66 8.83
N ASN A 45 -4.83 1.06 9.18
CA ASN A 45 -5.71 0.28 10.04
C ASN A 45 -6.14 -1.06 9.41
N THR A 46 -6.40 -1.06 8.10
CA THR A 46 -6.81 -2.26 7.36
C THR A 46 -5.66 -3.28 7.27
N LEU A 47 -4.46 -2.79 6.97
CA LEU A 47 -3.27 -3.64 6.83
C LEU A 47 -2.60 -3.94 8.19
N ASN A 48 -2.94 -3.20 9.23
CA ASN A 48 -2.28 -3.24 10.54
C ASN A 48 -0.75 -3.12 10.42
N ILE A 49 -0.28 -2.15 9.62
CA ILE A 49 1.13 -1.80 9.47
C ILE A 49 1.29 -0.29 9.34
N PRO A 50 2.43 0.28 9.74
CA PRO A 50 2.75 1.67 9.49
C PRO A 50 2.86 1.97 7.98
N ILE A 51 2.38 3.16 7.60
CA ILE A 51 2.47 3.69 6.24
C ILE A 51 3.40 4.91 6.27
N ASP A 52 4.53 4.80 5.60
CA ASP A 52 5.50 5.88 5.46
C ASP A 52 5.15 6.78 4.27
N VAL A 53 5.21 8.08 4.50
CA VAL A 53 5.01 9.11 3.47
C VAL A 53 6.35 9.79 3.21
N PRO A 54 6.96 9.61 2.04
CA PRO A 54 8.22 10.26 1.70
C PRO A 54 8.03 11.76 1.43
N GLU A 55 9.10 12.54 1.55
CA GLU A 55 9.10 13.98 1.24
C GLU A 55 8.72 14.24 -0.23
N GLU A 56 9.23 13.42 -1.15
CA GLU A 56 9.00 13.52 -2.59
C GLU A 56 8.08 12.42 -3.13
N GLY A 57 7.06 12.02 -2.35
CA GLY A 57 6.16 10.90 -2.68
C GLY A 57 5.34 11.08 -3.96
N ASP A 58 5.17 12.31 -4.43
CA ASP A 58 4.38 12.61 -5.64
C ASP A 58 4.99 12.07 -6.93
N PHE A 59 6.31 11.90 -6.96
CA PHE A 59 7.07 11.52 -8.18
C PHE A 59 7.47 10.04 -8.23
N GLY A 60 6.89 9.18 -7.41
CA GLY A 60 7.33 7.80 -7.20
C GLY A 60 7.72 7.04 -8.48
N ALA A 61 6.82 6.91 -9.46
CA ALA A 61 7.12 6.23 -10.73
C ALA A 61 8.10 7.03 -11.59
N GLY A 62 7.96 8.35 -11.68
CA GLY A 62 8.87 9.22 -12.44
C GLY A 62 10.28 9.22 -11.87
N LEU A 63 10.42 9.26 -10.55
CA LEU A 63 11.71 9.17 -9.88
C LEU A 63 12.39 7.82 -10.14
N GLY A 64 11.62 6.71 -10.11
CA GLY A 64 12.13 5.39 -10.45
C GLY A 64 12.65 5.31 -11.89
N ALA A 65 11.89 5.83 -12.86
CA ALA A 65 12.30 5.88 -14.24
C ALA A 65 13.56 6.75 -14.45
N ALA A 66 13.64 7.92 -13.79
CA ALA A 66 14.80 8.79 -13.84
C ALA A 66 16.06 8.11 -13.28
N ARG A 67 15.94 7.38 -12.17
CA ARG A 67 17.05 6.60 -11.56
C ARG A 67 17.54 5.51 -12.52
N LEU A 68 16.63 4.76 -13.14
CA LEU A 68 16.99 3.75 -14.14
C LEU A 68 17.68 4.37 -15.36
N GLY A 69 17.18 5.51 -15.85
CA GLY A 69 17.81 6.27 -16.93
C GLY A 69 19.22 6.75 -16.58
N LEU A 70 19.41 7.26 -15.35
CA LEU A 70 20.73 7.67 -14.87
C LEU A 70 21.70 6.50 -14.81
N ILE A 71 21.28 5.36 -14.26
CA ILE A 71 22.12 4.15 -14.21
C ILE A 71 22.51 3.69 -15.62
N ALA A 72 21.54 3.66 -16.56
CA ALA A 72 21.80 3.25 -17.93
C ALA A 72 22.75 4.21 -18.66
N ALA A 73 22.64 5.52 -18.44
CA ALA A 73 23.47 6.52 -19.11
C ALA A 73 24.88 6.63 -18.56
N THR A 74 25.07 6.38 -17.27
CA THR A 74 26.35 6.64 -16.56
C THR A 74 27.09 5.38 -16.12
N GLY A 75 26.43 4.22 -16.10
CA GLY A 75 26.98 3.00 -15.51
C GLY A 75 27.10 3.08 -13.98
N ALA A 76 26.41 4.03 -13.33
CA ALA A 76 26.46 4.20 -11.88
C ALA A 76 25.96 2.97 -11.14
N ASP A 77 26.51 2.72 -9.95
CA ASP A 77 26.06 1.63 -9.09
C ASP A 77 24.57 1.80 -8.72
N PRO A 78 23.70 0.82 -9.03
CA PRO A 78 22.30 0.87 -8.67
C PRO A 78 22.02 1.13 -7.18
N PHE A 79 22.84 0.60 -6.29
CA PHE A 79 22.68 0.79 -4.84
C PHE A 79 23.05 2.21 -4.39
N ALA A 80 23.94 2.88 -5.11
CA ALA A 80 24.27 4.28 -4.85
C ALA A 80 23.17 5.23 -5.35
N VAL A 81 22.48 4.88 -6.44
CA VAL A 81 21.42 5.69 -7.04
C VAL A 81 20.06 5.42 -6.40
N CYS A 82 19.74 4.14 -6.12
CA CYS A 82 18.45 3.72 -5.58
C CYS A 82 18.43 3.77 -4.05
N THR A 83 18.70 4.94 -3.48
CA THR A 83 18.68 5.16 -2.02
C THR A 83 17.24 5.14 -1.47
N GLN A 84 17.13 4.84 -0.16
CA GLN A 84 15.86 4.95 0.57
C GLN A 84 15.41 6.42 0.59
N PRO A 85 14.11 6.70 0.38
CA PRO A 85 13.59 8.05 0.43
C PRO A 85 13.59 8.59 1.88
N THR A 86 13.78 9.90 2.03
CA THR A 86 13.55 10.58 3.30
C THR A 86 12.06 10.52 3.65
N ILE A 87 11.74 10.06 4.85
CA ILE A 87 10.36 9.95 5.32
C ILE A 87 9.95 11.23 6.02
N ARG A 88 8.92 11.91 5.47
CA ARG A 88 8.31 13.11 6.06
C ARG A 88 7.40 12.78 7.23
N GLN A 89 6.64 11.69 7.13
CA GLN A 89 5.63 11.29 8.09
C GLN A 89 5.39 9.78 8.04
N THR A 90 5.11 9.19 9.19
CA THR A 90 4.58 7.82 9.29
C THR A 90 3.16 7.87 9.84
N ILE A 91 2.24 7.13 9.24
CA ILE A 91 0.88 6.93 9.72
C ILE A 91 0.82 5.56 10.38
N GLU A 92 0.74 5.56 11.70
CA GLU A 92 0.63 4.33 12.49
C GLU A 92 -0.82 3.81 12.50
N PRO A 93 -1.02 2.49 12.58
CA PRO A 93 -2.35 1.92 12.78
C PRO A 93 -2.88 2.26 14.18
N ASP A 94 -4.16 2.60 14.25
CA ASP A 94 -4.88 2.80 15.51
C ASP A 94 -5.34 1.44 16.03
N SER A 95 -4.72 0.97 17.10
CA SER A 95 -5.01 -0.33 17.71
C SER A 95 -6.47 -0.50 18.15
N SER A 96 -7.18 0.60 18.42
CA SER A 96 -8.59 0.60 18.78
C SER A 96 -9.51 0.33 17.59
N LEU A 97 -9.08 0.68 16.38
CA LEU A 97 -9.83 0.53 15.13
C LEU A 97 -9.49 -0.74 14.36
N VAL A 98 -8.28 -1.27 14.52
CA VAL A 98 -7.82 -2.48 13.81
C VAL A 98 -8.80 -3.65 13.90
N PRO A 99 -9.39 -4.00 15.07
CA PRO A 99 -10.36 -5.10 15.14
C PRO A 99 -11.61 -4.87 14.30
N ALA A 100 -12.10 -3.63 14.22
CA ALA A 100 -13.27 -3.27 13.42
C ALA A 100 -12.97 -3.41 11.91
N TYR A 101 -11.78 -2.98 11.46
CA TYR A 101 -11.34 -3.17 10.07
C TYR A 101 -11.15 -4.65 9.72
N ALA A 102 -10.62 -5.46 10.63
CA ALA A 102 -10.46 -6.90 10.44
C ALA A 102 -11.83 -7.60 10.28
N ALA A 103 -12.83 -7.24 11.08
CA ALA A 103 -14.18 -7.77 10.97
C ALA A 103 -14.86 -7.35 9.65
N ALA A 104 -14.69 -6.09 9.24
CA ALA A 104 -15.20 -5.58 7.97
C ALA A 104 -14.54 -6.26 6.77
N TYR A 105 -13.23 -6.50 6.81
CA TYR A 105 -12.51 -7.25 5.78
C TYR A 105 -12.97 -8.71 5.69
N ALA A 106 -13.24 -9.37 6.82
CA ALA A 106 -13.79 -10.71 6.82
C ALA A 106 -15.18 -10.78 6.14
N THR A 107 -15.98 -9.73 6.28
CA THR A 107 -17.25 -9.57 5.55
C THR A 107 -17.02 -9.33 4.06
N TYR A 108 -16.10 -8.41 3.71
CA TYR A 108 -15.74 -8.10 2.32
C TYR A 108 -15.35 -9.36 1.53
N LYS A 109 -14.54 -10.25 2.10
CA LYS A 109 -14.12 -11.51 1.44
C LYS A 109 -15.28 -12.43 1.06
N LYS A 110 -16.44 -12.32 1.72
CA LYS A 110 -17.65 -13.11 1.42
C LYS A 110 -18.48 -12.54 0.28
N LEU A 111 -18.28 -11.24 -0.06
CA LEU A 111 -19.13 -10.56 -1.04
C LEU A 111 -18.91 -11.09 -2.45
N TYR A 112 -17.64 -11.23 -2.89
CA TYR A 112 -17.38 -11.66 -4.26
C TYR A 112 -17.92 -13.06 -4.59
N PRO A 113 -17.70 -14.11 -3.77
CA PRO A 113 -18.33 -15.41 -3.99
C PRO A 113 -19.86 -15.33 -4.09
N ALA A 114 -20.51 -14.60 -3.18
CA ALA A 114 -21.97 -14.45 -3.16
C ALA A 114 -22.49 -13.73 -4.42
N ILE A 115 -21.81 -12.65 -4.84
CA ILE A 115 -22.18 -11.92 -6.06
C ILE A 115 -21.94 -12.79 -7.29
N LYS A 116 -20.82 -13.52 -7.36
CA LYS A 116 -20.47 -14.38 -8.49
C LYS A 116 -21.53 -15.48 -8.72
N GLU A 117 -22.08 -16.05 -7.65
CA GLU A 117 -23.17 -17.03 -7.75
C GLU A 117 -24.46 -16.41 -8.30
N ALA A 118 -24.71 -15.14 -8.01
CA ALA A 118 -25.91 -14.42 -8.45
C ALA A 118 -25.77 -13.81 -9.86
N MET A 119 -24.58 -13.74 -10.43
CA MET A 119 -24.34 -13.19 -11.78
C MET A 119 -24.70 -14.23 -12.85
N PRO A 120 -25.52 -13.87 -13.84
CA PRO A 120 -25.74 -14.74 -14.99
C PRO A 120 -24.43 -14.96 -15.75
N ARG A 121 -24.21 -16.19 -16.21
CA ARG A 121 -23.08 -16.55 -17.06
C ARG A 121 -23.27 -16.09 -18.48
#